data_4795d2c5dc1ef8d858d47ccecd039eba
#
_entry.id   4795d2c5dc1ef8d858d47ccecd039eba
#
_cell.length_a   1.000
_cell.length_b   1.000
_cell.length_c   1.000
_cell.angle_alpha   90.00
_cell.angle_beta   90.00
_cell.angle_gamma   90.00
#
_symmetry.space_group_name_H-M   'P 1'
#
loop_
_entity.id
_entity.type
_entity.pdbx_description
1 polymer ?
#
loop_
_entity_poly.entity_id
_entity_poly.type
_entity_poly.pdbx_seq_one_letter_code
_entity_poly.pdbx_strand_id
1 'polypeptide(L)'
;MKTLSVRQPWASLIAWGDKTIEHRSWSTGHRGPLLIHASGHRFVAEDDDGESVLLPYGVIVARVDLVTVREFVPGDCKAAGMSEFAPGFAWALENPRQVVPVRAKGRLHLWEFDGPLVELSADQCHVEAWRESRSGVVA
;
A
#
# COMPACT_ATOMS: atom_id res chain seq x y z
N MET A 1 -6.32 3.63 14.17
CA MET A 1 -6.65 4.06 12.78
C MET A 1 -6.96 2.85 11.93
N LYS A 2 -7.98 2.92 11.11
CA LYS A 2 -8.37 1.83 10.20
C LYS A 2 -7.21 1.46 9.30
N THR A 3 -6.98 0.19 9.14
CA THR A 3 -5.83 -0.37 8.41
C THR A 3 -6.30 -1.47 7.47
N LEU A 4 -5.70 -1.51 6.29
CA LEU A 4 -5.95 -2.53 5.28
C LEU A 4 -4.64 -3.26 4.97
N SER A 5 -4.65 -4.58 5.07
CA SER A 5 -3.50 -5.40 4.67
C SER A 5 -3.53 -5.63 3.16
N VAL A 6 -2.45 -5.29 2.50
CA VAL A 6 -2.28 -5.38 1.04
C VAL A 6 -1.00 -6.14 0.73
N ARG A 7 -1.07 -7.07 -0.20
CA ARG A 7 0.11 -7.85 -0.62
C ARG A 7 1.08 -6.97 -1.39
N GLN A 8 2.35 -7.31 -1.32
CA GLN A 8 3.35 -6.71 -2.19
C GLN A 8 3.26 -7.30 -3.60
N PRO A 9 3.57 -6.55 -4.65
CA PRO A 9 4.15 -5.19 -4.65
C PRO A 9 3.12 -4.06 -4.49
N TRP A 10 1.85 -4.38 -4.41
CA TRP A 10 0.77 -3.38 -4.45
C TRP A 10 0.79 -2.44 -3.25
N ALA A 11 1.16 -2.92 -2.07
CA ALA A 11 1.28 -2.05 -0.90
C ALA A 11 2.29 -0.93 -1.14
N SER A 12 3.46 -1.25 -1.69
CA SER A 12 4.48 -0.26 -2.01
C SER A 12 4.05 0.66 -3.17
N LEU A 13 3.38 0.13 -4.18
CA LEU A 13 2.85 0.94 -5.28
C LEU A 13 1.82 1.96 -4.78
N ILE A 14 1.00 1.59 -3.79
CA ILE A 14 0.09 2.53 -3.14
C ILE A 14 0.88 3.60 -2.37
N ALA A 15 1.86 3.18 -1.60
CA ALA A 15 2.68 4.09 -0.81
C ALA A 15 3.39 5.13 -1.67
N TRP A 16 3.81 4.75 -2.88
CA TRP A 16 4.50 5.64 -3.82
C TRP A 16 3.57 6.47 -4.69
N GLY A 17 2.26 6.21 -4.64
CA GLY A 17 1.28 6.91 -5.47
C GLY A 17 1.11 6.36 -6.88
N ASP A 18 1.76 5.26 -7.21
CA ASP A 18 1.66 4.64 -8.54
C ASP A 18 0.36 3.84 -8.71
N LYS A 19 -0.17 3.31 -7.61
CA LYS A 19 -1.46 2.62 -7.58
C LYS A 19 -2.43 3.47 -6.78
N THR A 20 -3.48 3.95 -7.45
CA THR A 20 -4.46 4.86 -6.86
C THR A 20 -5.84 4.23 -6.65
N ILE A 21 -6.03 3.00 -7.10
CA ILE A 21 -7.24 2.23 -6.85
C ILE A 21 -6.86 0.87 -6.30
N GLU A 22 -7.47 0.48 -5.19
CA GLU A 22 -7.39 -0.88 -4.67
C GLU A 22 -8.66 -1.63 -5.05
N HIS A 23 -8.49 -2.84 -5.53
CA HIS A 23 -9.60 -3.73 -5.90
C HIS A 23 -9.90 -4.68 -4.76
N ARG A 24 -11.16 -4.72 -4.31
CA ARG A 24 -11.63 -5.66 -3.29
C ARG A 24 -12.98 -6.23 -3.70
N SER A 25 -13.25 -7.45 -3.27
CA SER A 25 -14.54 -8.10 -3.51
C SER A 25 -15.64 -7.59 -2.58
N TRP A 26 -15.29 -6.77 -1.60
CA TRP A 26 -16.19 -6.26 -0.57
C TRP A 26 -16.09 -4.74 -0.47
N SER A 27 -17.11 -4.12 0.11
CA SER A 27 -17.23 -2.68 0.27
C SER A 27 -17.10 -2.29 1.74
N THR A 28 -16.91 -1.00 2.00
CA THR A 28 -16.91 -0.44 3.34
C THR A 28 -17.55 0.94 3.34
N GLY A 29 -18.17 1.28 4.46
CA GLY A 29 -18.65 2.64 4.70
C GLY A 29 -17.58 3.58 5.22
N HIS A 30 -16.39 3.07 5.57
CA HIS A 30 -15.30 3.91 6.06
C HIS A 30 -14.83 4.87 4.96
N ARG A 31 -14.60 6.12 5.34
CA ARG A 31 -13.99 7.16 4.49
C ARG A 31 -12.96 7.92 5.32
N GLY A 32 -11.94 8.47 4.63
CA GLY A 32 -10.89 9.25 5.26
C GLY A 32 -9.63 8.42 5.49
N PRO A 33 -8.88 8.70 6.57
CA PRO A 33 -7.57 8.09 6.79
C PRO A 33 -7.62 6.57 6.82
N LEU A 34 -6.69 5.96 6.08
CA LEU A 34 -6.53 4.52 5.97
C LEU A 34 -5.05 4.20 5.96
N LEU A 35 -4.62 3.33 6.86
CA LEU A 35 -3.25 2.83 6.86
C LEU A 35 -3.14 1.64 5.90
N ILE A 36 -2.01 1.56 5.22
CA ILE A 36 -1.67 0.44 4.34
C ILE A 36 -0.61 -0.40 5.04
N HIS A 37 -0.96 -1.64 5.28
CA HIS A 37 -0.08 -2.65 5.86
C HIS A 37 0.38 -3.58 4.75
N ALA A 38 1.68 -3.70 4.54
CA ALA A 38 2.22 -4.70 3.63
C ALA A 38 2.08 -6.07 4.29
N SER A 39 1.32 -6.98 3.67
CA SER A 39 1.07 -8.28 4.26
C SER A 39 2.37 -9.08 4.45
N GLY A 40 2.32 -10.10 5.31
CA GLY A 40 3.49 -10.87 5.71
C GLY A 40 4.13 -11.76 4.65
N HIS A 41 3.74 -11.62 3.38
CA HIS A 41 4.33 -12.39 2.29
C HIS A 41 5.55 -11.68 1.71
N ARG A 42 6.62 -12.42 1.52
CA ARG A 42 7.83 -11.89 0.90
C ARG A 42 7.60 -11.65 -0.59
N PHE A 43 8.15 -10.57 -1.08
CA PHE A 43 8.13 -10.24 -2.50
C PHE A 43 9.47 -9.62 -2.90
N VAL A 44 10.11 -10.21 -3.89
CA VAL A 44 11.37 -9.71 -4.46
C VAL A 44 11.07 -9.06 -5.80
N ALA A 45 11.40 -7.79 -5.92
CA ALA A 45 11.25 -7.02 -7.15
C ALA A 45 12.62 -6.77 -7.78
N GLU A 46 12.62 -6.30 -9.02
CA GLU A 46 13.83 -5.76 -9.65
C GLU A 46 13.76 -4.24 -9.66
N ASP A 47 14.87 -3.60 -9.36
CA ASP A 47 14.98 -2.15 -9.49
C ASP A 47 15.36 -1.75 -10.92
N ASP A 48 15.55 -0.44 -11.15
CA ASP A 48 15.87 0.09 -12.47
C ASP A 48 17.23 -0.40 -13.00
N ASP A 49 18.11 -0.85 -12.13
CA ASP A 49 19.41 -1.40 -12.47
C ASP A 49 19.38 -2.93 -12.64
N GLY A 50 18.22 -3.54 -12.54
CA GLY A 50 18.05 -4.98 -12.65
C GLY A 50 18.44 -5.76 -11.41
N GLU A 51 18.69 -5.09 -10.29
CA GLU A 51 19.04 -5.74 -9.02
C GLU A 51 17.79 -6.18 -8.26
N SER A 52 17.89 -7.33 -7.60
CA SER A 52 16.81 -7.85 -6.76
C SER A 52 16.65 -7.03 -5.49
N VAL A 53 15.42 -6.70 -5.16
CA VAL A 53 15.06 -5.91 -3.98
C VAL A 53 13.94 -6.60 -3.22
N LEU A 54 14.17 -6.88 -1.94
CA LEU A 54 13.12 -7.39 -1.06
C LEU A 54 12.29 -6.20 -0.57
N LEU A 55 11.00 -6.18 -0.94
CA LEU A 55 10.08 -5.13 -0.49
C LEU A 55 9.71 -5.34 0.98
N PRO A 56 9.37 -4.27 1.71
CA PRO A 56 8.95 -4.40 3.11
C PRO A 56 7.74 -5.31 3.25
N TYR A 57 7.70 -6.11 4.30
CA TYR A 57 6.56 -6.99 4.59
C TYR A 57 6.35 -7.11 6.10
N GLY A 58 5.11 -7.37 6.50
CA GLY A 58 4.74 -7.45 7.91
C GLY A 58 4.80 -6.11 8.62
N VAL A 59 4.68 -5.02 7.87
CA VAL A 59 4.83 -3.65 8.39
C VAL A 59 3.79 -2.72 7.78
N ILE A 60 3.45 -1.66 8.51
CA ILE A 60 2.68 -0.54 7.97
C ILE A 60 3.64 0.34 7.18
N VAL A 61 3.27 0.70 5.95
CA VAL A 61 4.15 1.41 5.01
C VAL A 61 3.63 2.78 4.62
N ALA A 62 2.33 3.03 4.74
CA ALA A 62 1.75 4.29 4.28
C ALA A 62 0.46 4.62 4.99
N ARG A 63 0.10 5.89 4.90
CA ARG A 63 -1.22 6.42 5.19
C ARG A 63 -1.76 7.05 3.90
N VAL A 64 -3.00 6.74 3.59
CA VAL A 64 -3.72 7.30 2.44
C VAL A 64 -5.07 7.82 2.90
N ASP A 65 -5.77 8.53 2.02
CA ASP A 65 -7.16 8.89 2.24
C ASP A 65 -8.04 8.02 1.33
N LEU A 66 -8.96 7.27 1.94
CA LEU A 66 -9.98 6.54 1.19
C LEU A 66 -11.11 7.52 0.87
N VAL A 67 -11.20 7.88 -0.40
CA VAL A 67 -12.11 8.94 -0.85
C VAL A 67 -13.49 8.39 -1.18
N THR A 68 -13.53 7.29 -1.92
CA THR A 68 -14.78 6.65 -2.29
C THR A 68 -14.59 5.16 -2.53
N VAL A 69 -15.68 4.43 -2.40
CA VAL A 69 -15.77 3.01 -2.76
C VAL A 69 -16.97 2.88 -3.69
N ARG A 70 -16.75 2.36 -4.88
CA ARG A 70 -17.77 2.20 -5.91
C ARG A 70 -17.54 0.92 -6.68
N GLU A 71 -18.47 0.56 -7.55
CA GLU A 71 -18.29 -0.59 -8.44
C GLU A 71 -17.02 -0.44 -9.27
N PHE A 72 -16.24 -1.52 -9.34
CA PHE A 72 -15.06 -1.58 -10.18
C PHE A 72 -15.47 -1.79 -11.63
N VAL A 73 -14.95 -0.97 -12.53
CA VAL A 73 -15.23 -1.02 -13.96
C VAL A 73 -13.95 -1.24 -14.76
N PRO A 74 -14.03 -1.69 -16.03
CA PRO A 74 -12.82 -1.99 -16.81
C PRO A 74 -11.83 -0.84 -16.93
N GLY A 75 -12.31 0.40 -16.94
CA GLY A 75 -11.45 1.58 -16.99
C GLY A 75 -10.58 1.78 -15.75
N ASP A 76 -10.86 1.06 -14.66
CA ASP A 76 -10.10 1.17 -13.41
C ASP A 76 -8.84 0.29 -13.38
N CYS A 77 -8.71 -0.64 -14.32
CA CYS A 77 -7.64 -1.64 -14.28
C CYS A 77 -6.24 -1.03 -14.21
N LYS A 78 -5.98 -0.01 -15.01
CA LYS A 78 -4.66 0.63 -15.03
C LYS A 78 -4.30 1.25 -13.67
N ALA A 79 -5.21 2.02 -13.10
CA ALA A 79 -4.99 2.66 -11.79
C ALA A 79 -4.90 1.63 -10.66
N ALA A 80 -5.49 0.47 -10.83
CA ALA A 80 -5.44 -0.63 -9.88
C ALA A 80 -4.23 -1.56 -10.07
N GLY A 81 -3.46 -1.36 -11.14
CA GLY A 81 -2.33 -2.23 -11.46
C GLY A 81 -2.75 -3.62 -11.92
N MET A 82 -3.93 -3.75 -12.50
CA MET A 82 -4.48 -5.02 -12.97
C MET A 82 -4.41 -5.11 -14.48
N SER A 83 -3.96 -6.26 -15.00
CA SER A 83 -3.93 -6.52 -16.44
C SER A 83 -5.27 -6.96 -16.99
N GLU A 84 -6.15 -7.50 -16.15
CA GLU A 84 -7.45 -8.00 -16.55
C GLU A 84 -8.54 -7.51 -15.59
N PHE A 85 -9.73 -7.30 -16.13
CA PHE A 85 -10.89 -6.94 -15.35
C PHE A 85 -11.34 -8.08 -14.45
N ALA A 86 -11.73 -7.74 -13.22
CA ALA A 86 -12.45 -8.63 -12.31
C ALA A 86 -13.56 -7.85 -11.62
N PRO A 87 -14.74 -8.46 -11.38
CA PRO A 87 -15.80 -7.80 -10.63
C PRO A 87 -15.37 -7.46 -9.21
N GLY A 88 -15.96 -6.45 -8.63
CA GLY A 88 -15.67 -6.04 -7.27
C GLY A 88 -15.86 -4.55 -7.07
N PHE A 89 -15.13 -4.02 -6.09
CA PHE A 89 -15.21 -2.62 -5.71
C PHE A 89 -13.89 -1.91 -5.93
N ALA A 90 -13.98 -0.68 -6.41
CA ALA A 90 -12.86 0.23 -6.56
C ALA A 90 -12.78 1.13 -5.33
N TRP A 91 -11.70 1.01 -4.60
CA TRP A 91 -11.39 1.86 -3.46
C TRP A 91 -10.45 2.95 -3.96
N ALA A 92 -10.98 4.15 -4.12
CA ALA A 92 -10.19 5.28 -4.63
C ALA A 92 -9.35 5.89 -3.50
N LEU A 93 -8.05 5.90 -3.72
CA LEU A 93 -7.05 6.32 -2.74
C LEU A 93 -6.38 7.60 -3.20
N GLU A 94 -6.25 8.58 -2.30
CA GLU A 94 -5.58 9.84 -2.58
C GLU A 94 -4.60 10.18 -1.47
N ASN A 95 -3.73 11.13 -1.76
CA ASN A 95 -2.83 11.74 -0.80
C ASN A 95 -1.97 10.71 -0.04
N PRO A 96 -1.21 9.87 -0.77
CA PRO A 96 -0.35 8.88 -0.12
C PRO A 96 0.79 9.56 0.62
N ARG A 97 1.02 9.10 1.85
CA ARG A 97 2.11 9.55 2.71
C ARG A 97 2.82 8.33 3.25
N GLN A 98 4.10 8.20 2.93
CA GLN A 98 4.88 7.10 3.46
C GLN A 98 5.14 7.32 4.94
N VAL A 99 5.18 6.23 5.68
CA VAL A 99 5.53 6.24 7.11
C VAL A 99 6.79 5.43 7.34
N VAL A 100 7.49 5.72 8.41
CA VAL A 100 8.56 4.84 8.88
C VAL A 100 7.92 3.49 9.15
N PRO A 101 8.41 2.39 8.55
CA PRO A 101 7.76 1.09 8.68
C PRO A 101 7.62 0.65 10.13
N VAL A 102 6.43 0.21 10.50
CA VAL A 102 6.12 -0.26 11.85
C VAL A 102 5.61 -1.68 11.76
N ARG A 103 6.23 -2.58 12.52
CA ARG A 103 5.79 -3.96 12.59
C ARG A 103 4.36 -4.06 13.11
N ALA A 104 3.55 -4.82 12.39
CA ALA A 104 2.20 -5.15 12.81
C ALA A 104 1.78 -6.45 12.17
N LYS A 105 1.04 -7.27 12.92
CA LYS A 105 0.44 -8.48 12.38
C LYS A 105 -0.78 -8.09 11.57
N GLY A 106 -0.82 -8.49 10.30
CA GLY A 106 -1.97 -8.24 9.44
C GLY A 106 -3.21 -9.03 9.87
N ARG A 107 -4.36 -8.48 9.53
CA ARG A 107 -5.68 -9.11 9.78
C ARG A 107 -6.54 -8.98 8.54
N LEU A 108 -7.61 -9.74 8.48
CA LEU A 108 -8.58 -9.67 7.41
C LEU A 108 -9.44 -8.40 7.52
N HIS A 109 -9.92 -7.93 6.40
CA HIS A 109 -10.78 -6.76 6.28
C HIS A 109 -10.13 -5.50 6.85
N LEU A 110 -10.91 -4.54 7.32
CA LEU A 110 -10.39 -3.39 8.02
C LEU A 110 -10.15 -3.73 9.49
N TRP A 111 -9.00 -3.31 9.99
CA TRP A 111 -8.65 -3.55 11.39
C TRP A 111 -8.00 -2.30 12.00
N GLU A 112 -7.99 -2.23 13.32
CA GLU A 112 -7.47 -1.06 14.03
C GLU A 112 -5.99 -1.22 14.36
N PHE A 113 -5.21 -0.19 14.03
CA PHE A 113 -3.85 -0.03 14.53
C PHE A 113 -3.80 1.19 15.44
N ASP A 114 -3.32 1.01 16.68
CA ASP A 114 -3.29 2.05 17.70
C ASP A 114 -1.89 2.53 18.04
N GLY A 115 -0.87 1.98 17.40
CA GLY A 115 0.51 2.37 17.65
C GLY A 115 0.87 3.74 17.09
N PRO A 116 2.01 4.31 17.53
CA PRO A 116 2.49 5.57 16.99
C PRO A 116 2.99 5.41 15.55
N LEU A 117 2.83 6.46 14.76
CA LEU A 117 3.29 6.51 13.37
C LEU A 117 4.08 7.78 13.16
N VAL A 118 5.13 7.68 12.36
CA VAL A 118 5.93 8.82 11.94
C VAL A 118 5.91 8.88 10.41
N GLU A 119 5.35 9.96 9.86
CA GLU A 119 5.37 10.18 8.42
C GLU A 119 6.77 10.59 7.98
N LEU A 120 7.19 10.07 6.83
CA LEU A 120 8.43 10.50 6.21
C LEU A 120 8.23 11.90 5.63
N SER A 121 9.28 12.74 5.68
CA SER A 121 9.26 14.05 5.05
C SER A 121 9.25 13.90 3.52
N ALA A 122 8.87 14.97 2.81
CA ALA A 122 8.77 14.93 1.36
C ALA A 122 10.07 14.54 0.67
N ASP A 123 11.20 14.93 1.23
CA ASP A 123 12.53 14.58 0.73
C ASP A 123 12.99 13.18 1.12
N GLN A 124 12.30 12.52 2.07
CA GLN A 124 12.56 11.15 2.49
C GLN A 124 11.60 10.14 1.86
N CYS A 125 10.62 10.62 1.12
CA CYS A 125 9.62 9.76 0.53
C CYS A 125 10.15 9.03 -0.69
N HIS A 126 9.50 7.92 -1.00
CA HIS A 126 9.58 7.22 -2.25
C HIS A 126 10.98 6.69 -2.57
N VAL A 127 11.86 7.55 -3.14
CA VAL A 127 13.16 7.10 -3.63
C VAL A 127 14.08 6.66 -2.50
N GLU A 128 14.10 7.41 -1.40
CA GLU A 128 14.98 7.06 -0.28
C GLU A 128 14.50 5.82 0.46
N ALA A 129 13.20 5.75 0.75
CA ALA A 129 12.64 4.56 1.37
C ALA A 129 12.89 3.31 0.51
N TRP A 130 12.79 3.45 -0.81
CA TRP A 130 13.11 2.39 -1.75
C TRP A 130 14.59 2.00 -1.69
N ARG A 131 15.48 2.99 -1.66
CA ARG A 131 16.92 2.74 -1.55
C ARG A 131 17.30 2.08 -0.23
N GLU A 132 16.67 2.48 0.85
CA GLU A 132 16.88 1.84 2.15
C GLU A 132 16.48 0.38 2.12
N SER A 133 15.35 0.05 1.52
CA SER A 133 14.94 -1.33 1.29
C SER A 133 15.99 -2.10 0.51
N ARG A 134 16.53 -1.50 -0.54
CA ARG A 134 17.58 -2.11 -1.37
C ARG A 134 18.86 -2.40 -0.59
N SER A 135 19.18 -1.58 0.39
CA SER A 135 20.37 -1.81 1.23
C SER A 135 20.20 -2.93 2.25
N GLY A 136 19.01 -3.53 2.32
CA GLY A 136 18.73 -4.62 3.23
C GLY A 136 18.36 -4.18 4.64
N VAL A 137 18.22 -2.89 4.88
CA VAL A 137 17.91 -2.35 6.21
C VAL A 137 16.50 -2.74 6.66
N VAL A 138 15.60 -2.97 5.71
CA VAL A 138 14.19 -3.26 5.95
C VAL A 138 13.86 -4.73 5.72
N ALA A 139 14.74 -5.58 5.79
CA ALA A 139 14.52 -7.01 5.58
C ALA A 139 13.66 -7.64 6.70
#